data_ba89d6550768cf07d6734511b8a27934
#
_entry.id   ba89d6550768cf07d6734511b8a27934
#
_cell.length_a   1.000
_cell.length_b   1.000
_cell.length_c   1.000
_cell.angle_alpha   90.00
_cell.angle_beta   90.00
_cell.angle_gamma   90.00
#
_symmetry.space_group_name_H-M   'P 1'
#
loop_
_entity.id
_entity.type
_entity.pdbx_description
1 polymer ?
#
loop_
_entity_poly.entity_id
_entity_poly.type
_entity_poly.pdbx_seq_one_letter_code
_entity_poly.pdbx_strand_id
1 'polypeptide(L)'
;GGGFRALAKYHIDRTGYPLDVIHQYRVPAAKLHMTVKQVAAMTSKRVKTIPVLPATRADTIPYTAIVLERIIEIGKPSFIVFSTHGVREGVLAGMLPQGAQKKDALIESVTNMMQSLSPAEDDAWVRFGHELYEWMTPLFRNEDDKIRRLRLAACILSRLAWHEHTAYQAEMAFRWVLDAAIPSIDHAGRVFVGTCVFHRYQTITNREILGPAQTLL
;
A
#
# COMPACT_ATOMS: atom_id res chain seq x y z
N GLY A 1 6.69 -11.93 10.52
CA GLY A 1 5.41 -12.32 10.24
C GLY A 1 4.22 -11.61 10.85
N GLY A 2 3.20 -12.39 11.18
CA GLY A 2 1.91 -11.85 11.60
C GLY A 2 1.90 -11.02 12.87
N GLY A 3 2.82 -11.25 13.82
CA GLY A 3 2.95 -10.43 15.02
C GLY A 3 3.41 -9.00 14.70
N PHE A 4 4.40 -8.83 13.82
CA PHE A 4 4.84 -7.50 13.41
C PHE A 4 3.75 -6.71 12.67
N ARG A 5 2.92 -7.40 11.87
CA ARG A 5 1.76 -6.76 11.22
C ARG A 5 0.71 -6.31 12.25
N ALA A 6 0.50 -7.09 13.32
CA ALA A 6 -0.39 -6.69 14.41
C ALA A 6 0.12 -5.44 15.13
N LEU A 7 1.45 -5.34 15.38
CA LEU A 7 2.05 -4.14 15.95
C LEU A 7 1.92 -2.91 15.04
N ALA A 8 2.09 -3.09 13.72
CA ALA A 8 1.88 -2.03 12.75
C ALA A 8 0.43 -1.54 12.79
N LYS A 9 -0.54 -2.45 12.76
CA LYS A 9 -1.97 -2.13 12.81
C LYS A 9 -2.34 -1.40 14.10
N TYR A 10 -1.81 -1.86 15.23
CA TYR A 10 -2.00 -1.17 16.52
C TYR A 10 -1.41 0.25 16.53
N HIS A 11 -0.23 0.44 15.91
CA HIS A 11 0.38 1.76 15.80
C HIS A 11 -0.44 2.70 14.88
N ILE A 12 -0.92 2.20 13.74
CA ILE A 12 -1.81 2.93 12.81
C ILE A 12 -3.06 3.43 13.54
N ASP A 13 -3.78 2.51 14.20
CA ASP A 13 -4.99 2.80 14.97
C ASP A 13 -4.75 3.85 16.05
N ARG A 14 -3.72 3.65 16.86
CA ARG A 14 -3.38 4.51 17.98
C ARG A 14 -2.98 5.92 17.57
N THR A 15 -2.35 6.08 16.42
CA THR A 15 -1.86 7.38 15.93
C THR A 15 -2.87 8.11 15.06
N GLY A 16 -4.01 7.49 14.76
CA GLY A 16 -4.98 8.05 13.81
C GLY A 16 -4.39 8.22 12.41
N TYR A 17 -3.49 7.31 12.02
CA TYR A 17 -2.87 7.38 10.70
C TYR A 17 -3.94 7.25 9.60
N PRO A 18 -3.88 8.06 8.53
CA PRO A 18 -5.00 8.22 7.60
C PRO A 18 -5.30 7.00 6.70
N LEU A 19 -4.40 6.00 6.66
CA LEU A 19 -4.61 4.76 5.91
C LEU A 19 -4.50 3.54 6.81
N ASP A 20 -5.51 2.67 6.81
CA ASP A 20 -5.45 1.34 7.47
C ASP A 20 -4.80 0.31 6.52
N VAL A 21 -3.65 0.63 5.96
CA VAL A 21 -2.86 -0.21 5.04
C VAL A 21 -1.50 -0.49 5.67
N ILE A 22 -1.18 -1.78 5.86
CA ILE A 22 0.10 -2.19 6.48
C ILE A 22 1.24 -2.21 5.46
N HIS A 23 0.95 -2.59 4.19
CA HIS A 23 1.97 -2.71 3.17
C HIS A 23 2.60 -1.36 2.85
N GLN A 24 3.92 -1.26 3.00
CA GLN A 24 4.69 -0.01 2.87
C GLN A 24 4.39 1.06 3.93
N TYR A 25 3.73 0.68 5.05
CA TYR A 25 3.64 1.57 6.20
C TYR A 25 5.02 1.89 6.74
N ARG A 26 5.44 3.14 6.60
CA ARG A 26 6.73 3.66 7.02
C ARG A 26 6.56 4.55 8.24
N VAL A 27 7.28 4.22 9.31
CA VAL A 27 7.21 4.96 10.58
C VAL A 27 8.61 5.25 11.13
N PRO A 28 8.89 6.47 11.67
CA PRO A 28 10.13 6.75 12.36
C PRO A 28 10.36 5.77 13.49
N ALA A 29 11.55 5.15 13.56
CA ALA A 29 11.84 4.11 14.53
C ALA A 29 11.66 4.59 15.98
N ALA A 30 11.99 5.84 16.28
CA ALA A 30 11.79 6.44 17.60
C ALA A 30 10.31 6.50 18.02
N LYS A 31 9.40 6.83 17.09
CA LYS A 31 7.95 6.84 17.36
C LYS A 31 7.41 5.44 17.57
N LEU A 32 7.83 4.49 16.74
CA LEU A 32 7.44 3.09 16.87
C LEU A 32 7.97 2.47 18.15
N HIS A 33 9.20 2.76 18.57
CA HIS A 33 9.83 2.24 19.78
C HIS A 33 8.98 2.50 21.03
N MET A 34 8.40 3.70 21.15
CA MET A 34 7.51 4.03 22.26
C MET A 34 6.29 3.11 22.32
N THR A 35 5.65 2.88 21.16
CA THR A 35 4.49 1.99 21.05
C THR A 35 4.86 0.54 21.36
N VAL A 36 5.97 0.08 20.81
CA VAL A 36 6.47 -1.29 20.98
C VAL A 36 6.80 -1.57 22.44
N LYS A 37 7.49 -0.66 23.13
CA LYS A 37 7.82 -0.77 24.55
C LYS A 37 6.57 -0.88 25.44
N GLN A 38 5.52 -0.12 25.10
CA GLN A 38 4.24 -0.22 25.82
C GLN A 38 3.58 -1.59 25.62
N VAL A 39 3.58 -2.12 24.39
CA VAL A 39 3.00 -3.44 24.09
C VAL A 39 3.82 -4.56 24.73
N ALA A 40 5.14 -4.44 24.76
CA ALA A 40 6.04 -5.40 25.43
C ALA A 40 5.72 -5.57 26.92
N ALA A 41 5.28 -4.50 27.60
CA ALA A 41 4.89 -4.52 29.00
C ALA A 41 3.44 -4.98 29.25
N MET A 42 2.65 -5.27 28.21
CA MET A 42 1.26 -5.69 28.38
C MET A 42 1.15 -7.17 28.74
N THR A 43 0.16 -7.49 29.58
CA THR A 43 -0.26 -8.89 29.79
C THR A 43 -1.16 -9.36 28.63
N SER A 44 -1.20 -10.66 28.38
CA SER A 44 -2.12 -11.26 27.39
C SER A 44 -3.59 -10.86 27.62
N LYS A 45 -4.00 -10.75 28.89
CA LYS A 45 -5.34 -10.29 29.24
C LYS A 45 -5.60 -8.87 28.74
N ARG A 46 -4.62 -7.97 28.88
CA ARG A 46 -4.72 -6.60 28.36
C ARG A 46 -4.74 -6.56 26.83
N VAL A 47 -3.91 -7.36 26.17
CA VAL A 47 -3.89 -7.45 24.70
C VAL A 47 -5.25 -7.88 24.14
N LYS A 48 -5.93 -8.85 24.81
CA LYS A 48 -7.29 -9.31 24.41
C LYS A 48 -8.36 -8.22 24.46
N THR A 49 -8.17 -7.16 25.24
CA THR A 49 -9.12 -6.02 25.31
C THR A 49 -8.91 -4.97 24.25
N ILE A 50 -7.91 -5.11 23.37
CA ILE A 50 -7.60 -4.15 22.31
C ILE A 50 -8.20 -4.68 20.99
N PRO A 51 -9.27 -4.04 20.46
CA PRO A 51 -10.03 -4.60 19.33
C PRO A 51 -9.20 -4.81 18.06
N VAL A 52 -8.23 -3.94 17.80
CA VAL A 52 -7.37 -3.99 16.60
C VAL A 52 -6.32 -5.12 16.66
N LEU A 53 -6.06 -5.69 17.84
CA LEU A 53 -5.13 -6.79 18.03
C LEU A 53 -5.85 -8.15 17.98
N PRO A 54 -5.33 -9.14 17.24
CA PRO A 54 -5.97 -10.44 17.14
C PRO A 54 -5.89 -11.20 18.49
N ALA A 55 -7.06 -11.49 19.08
CA ALA A 55 -7.16 -12.19 20.35
C ALA A 55 -6.46 -13.57 20.34
N THR A 56 -6.45 -14.25 19.19
CA THR A 56 -5.75 -15.54 18.98
C THR A 56 -4.22 -15.44 19.12
N ARG A 57 -3.68 -14.26 19.13
CA ARG A 57 -2.23 -14.00 19.27
C ARG A 57 -1.87 -13.21 20.53
N ALA A 58 -2.83 -13.00 21.42
CA ALA A 58 -2.62 -12.17 22.62
C ALA A 58 -1.43 -12.64 23.46
N ASP A 59 -1.18 -13.94 23.52
CA ASP A 59 -0.07 -14.51 24.29
C ASP A 59 1.31 -14.27 23.62
N THR A 60 1.35 -14.08 22.30
CA THR A 60 2.63 -13.95 21.55
C THR A 60 2.95 -12.50 21.15
N ILE A 61 1.97 -11.60 21.15
CA ILE A 61 2.16 -10.19 20.76
C ILE A 61 3.17 -9.45 21.66
N PRO A 62 3.14 -9.58 23.01
CA PRO A 62 4.14 -8.93 23.86
C PRO A 62 5.57 -9.41 23.55
N TYR A 63 5.76 -10.69 23.30
CA TYR A 63 7.08 -11.23 22.92
C TYR A 63 7.53 -10.72 21.53
N THR A 64 6.58 -10.61 20.58
CA THR A 64 6.88 -10.00 19.28
C THR A 64 7.31 -8.53 19.43
N ALA A 65 6.71 -7.82 20.37
CA ALA A 65 7.10 -6.45 20.69
C ALA A 65 8.51 -6.38 21.28
N ILE A 66 8.86 -7.25 22.22
CA ILE A 66 10.24 -7.35 22.77
C ILE A 66 11.26 -7.59 21.65
N VAL A 67 10.96 -8.50 20.71
CA VAL A 67 11.87 -8.77 19.58
C VAL A 67 12.04 -7.52 18.71
N LEU A 68 10.95 -6.80 18.40
CA LEU A 68 11.03 -5.58 17.59
C LEU A 68 11.76 -4.45 18.32
N GLU A 69 11.56 -4.33 19.63
CA GLU A 69 12.29 -3.39 20.50
C GLU A 69 13.80 -3.63 20.39
N ARG A 70 14.24 -4.89 20.54
CA ARG A 70 15.66 -5.24 20.42
C ARG A 70 16.22 -5.00 19.02
N ILE A 71 15.45 -5.26 17.97
CA ILE A 71 15.87 -4.94 16.59
C ILE A 71 16.09 -3.43 16.44
N ILE A 72 15.21 -2.60 16.99
CA ILE A 72 15.36 -1.14 16.95
C ILE A 72 16.57 -0.66 17.76
N GLU A 73 16.77 -1.19 18.96
CA GLU A 73 17.89 -0.82 19.83
C GLU A 73 19.26 -1.18 19.25
N ILE A 74 19.39 -2.38 18.69
CA ILE A 74 20.65 -2.88 18.12
C ILE A 74 20.91 -2.26 16.75
N GLY A 75 19.90 -2.27 15.87
CA GLY A 75 20.03 -1.82 14.48
C GLY A 75 20.01 -0.30 14.32
N LYS A 76 19.47 0.43 15.30
CA LYS A 76 19.31 1.91 15.28
C LYS A 76 18.84 2.47 13.94
N PRO A 77 17.80 1.87 13.30
CA PRO A 77 17.32 2.35 12.03
C PRO A 77 16.65 3.71 12.17
N SER A 78 16.70 4.54 11.12
CA SER A 78 15.94 5.79 11.09
C SER A 78 14.44 5.54 10.96
N PHE A 79 14.05 4.51 10.20
CA PHE A 79 12.66 4.15 9.90
C PHE A 79 12.47 2.63 9.93
N ILE A 80 11.24 2.22 10.27
CA ILE A 80 10.75 0.85 10.08
C ILE A 80 9.70 0.88 8.97
N VAL A 81 9.82 -0.04 8.01
CA VAL A 81 8.83 -0.23 6.95
C VAL A 81 8.19 -1.59 7.11
N PHE A 82 6.87 -1.61 7.19
CA PHE A 82 6.12 -2.85 7.29
C PHE A 82 5.70 -3.36 5.90
N SER A 83 5.74 -4.67 5.72
CA SER A 83 5.34 -5.31 4.47
C SER A 83 4.33 -6.43 4.73
N THR A 84 3.35 -6.56 3.83
CA THR A 84 2.49 -7.74 3.76
C THR A 84 3.18 -8.90 3.04
N HIS A 85 4.22 -8.63 2.25
CA HIS A 85 5.08 -9.66 1.68
C HIS A 85 6.09 -10.14 2.73
N GLY A 86 6.32 -11.43 2.77
CA GLY A 86 7.24 -12.07 3.71
C GLY A 86 8.34 -12.86 3.01
N VAL A 87 8.98 -13.76 3.76
CA VAL A 87 10.08 -14.61 3.25
C VAL A 87 9.64 -15.44 2.05
N ARG A 88 8.41 -15.97 2.06
CA ARG A 88 7.89 -16.81 0.95
C ARG A 88 7.83 -16.04 -0.36
N GLU A 89 7.27 -14.84 -0.33
CA GLU A 89 7.18 -13.97 -1.49
C GLU A 89 8.59 -13.55 -1.97
N GLY A 90 9.52 -13.32 -1.03
CA GLY A 90 10.92 -13.02 -1.35
C GLY A 90 11.64 -14.19 -2.04
N VAL A 91 11.42 -15.43 -1.58
CA VAL A 91 11.98 -16.63 -2.22
C VAL A 91 11.42 -16.80 -3.64
N LEU A 92 10.09 -16.67 -3.80
CA LEU A 92 9.45 -16.77 -5.12
C LEU A 92 9.98 -15.68 -6.08
N ALA A 93 10.13 -14.45 -5.62
CA ALA A 93 10.71 -13.37 -6.43
C ALA A 93 12.15 -13.68 -6.85
N GLY A 94 12.95 -14.29 -5.96
CA GLY A 94 14.31 -14.72 -6.26
C GLY A 94 14.41 -15.86 -7.29
N MET A 95 13.33 -16.63 -7.47
CA MET A 95 13.24 -17.72 -8.46
C MET A 95 12.83 -17.24 -9.86
N LEU A 96 12.39 -15.99 -9.99
CA LEU A 96 12.02 -15.43 -11.28
C LEU A 96 13.26 -15.34 -12.19
N PRO A 97 13.11 -15.47 -13.53
CA PRO A 97 14.18 -15.21 -14.48
C PRO A 97 14.78 -13.81 -14.31
N GLN A 98 16.08 -13.66 -14.51
CA GLN A 98 16.77 -12.37 -14.31
C GLN A 98 16.13 -11.20 -15.07
N GLY A 99 15.57 -11.46 -16.27
CA GLY A 99 14.84 -10.43 -17.03
C GLY A 99 13.59 -9.94 -16.32
N ALA A 100 12.85 -10.84 -15.67
CA ALA A 100 11.64 -10.49 -14.88
C ALA A 100 12.02 -9.75 -13.59
N GLN A 101 13.11 -10.12 -12.92
CA GLN A 101 13.58 -9.44 -11.71
C GLN A 101 14.00 -7.99 -11.95
N LYS A 102 14.40 -7.62 -13.17
CA LYS A 102 14.83 -6.27 -13.56
C LYS A 102 13.67 -5.35 -13.93
N LYS A 103 12.49 -5.89 -14.13
CA LYS A 103 11.30 -5.10 -14.47
C LYS A 103 10.82 -4.27 -13.29
N ASP A 104 10.17 -3.15 -13.59
CA ASP A 104 9.56 -2.30 -12.54
C ASP A 104 8.39 -3.05 -11.89
N ALA A 105 8.55 -3.41 -10.61
CA ALA A 105 7.57 -4.20 -9.88
C ALA A 105 6.20 -3.51 -9.72
N LEU A 106 6.14 -2.16 -9.69
CA LEU A 106 4.88 -1.41 -9.69
C LEU A 106 4.17 -1.61 -11.02
N ILE A 107 4.87 -1.32 -12.13
CA ILE A 107 4.28 -1.36 -13.48
C ILE A 107 3.84 -2.78 -13.84
N GLU A 108 4.69 -3.79 -13.58
CA GLU A 108 4.32 -5.20 -13.77
C GLU A 108 3.08 -5.60 -12.94
N SER A 109 3.01 -5.14 -11.68
CA SER A 109 1.88 -5.47 -10.81
C SER A 109 0.56 -4.87 -11.31
N VAL A 110 0.54 -3.59 -11.69
CA VAL A 110 -0.68 -2.96 -12.19
C VAL A 110 -1.07 -3.48 -13.58
N THR A 111 -0.10 -3.84 -14.42
CA THR A 111 -0.31 -4.50 -15.70
C THR A 111 -0.99 -5.85 -15.51
N ASN A 112 -0.43 -6.71 -14.67
CA ASN A 112 -1.00 -8.03 -14.37
C ASN A 112 -2.40 -7.93 -13.73
N MET A 113 -2.62 -6.90 -12.91
CA MET A 113 -3.94 -6.63 -12.32
C MET A 113 -4.97 -6.33 -13.40
N MET A 114 -4.65 -5.46 -14.36
CA MET A 114 -5.56 -5.12 -15.46
C MET A 114 -5.80 -6.28 -16.41
N GLN A 115 -4.77 -7.06 -16.73
CA GLN A 115 -4.89 -8.29 -17.53
C GLN A 115 -5.81 -9.32 -16.87
N SER A 116 -5.72 -9.47 -15.55
CA SER A 116 -6.58 -10.39 -14.80
C SER A 116 -8.04 -9.97 -14.79
N LEU A 117 -8.35 -8.68 -14.88
CA LEU A 117 -9.70 -8.14 -14.91
C LEU A 117 -10.37 -8.25 -16.29
N SER A 118 -9.60 -8.38 -17.36
CA SER A 118 -10.11 -8.48 -18.73
C SER A 118 -9.32 -9.48 -19.59
N PRO A 119 -9.39 -10.79 -19.25
CA PRO A 119 -8.61 -11.80 -19.99
C PRO A 119 -8.98 -11.92 -21.47
N ALA A 120 -10.19 -11.50 -21.86
CA ALA A 120 -10.70 -11.63 -23.21
C ALA A 120 -10.31 -10.46 -24.15
N GLU A 121 -9.71 -9.39 -23.63
CA GLU A 121 -9.45 -8.14 -24.38
C GLU A 121 -7.99 -7.98 -24.85
N ASP A 122 -7.22 -9.04 -24.94
CA ASP A 122 -5.88 -9.04 -25.55
C ASP A 122 -5.01 -7.83 -25.16
N ASP A 123 -4.91 -7.54 -23.85
CA ASP A 123 -4.15 -6.40 -23.33
C ASP A 123 -4.62 -5.00 -23.79
N ALA A 124 -5.81 -4.89 -24.41
CA ALA A 124 -6.29 -3.62 -24.95
C ALA A 124 -6.33 -2.51 -23.90
N TRP A 125 -6.65 -2.84 -22.65
CA TRP A 125 -6.70 -1.85 -21.56
C TRP A 125 -5.31 -1.41 -21.11
N VAL A 126 -4.37 -2.32 -21.10
CA VAL A 126 -2.97 -2.00 -20.79
C VAL A 126 -2.39 -1.12 -21.91
N ARG A 127 -2.62 -1.48 -23.18
CA ARG A 127 -2.22 -0.65 -24.33
C ARG A 127 -2.82 0.75 -24.26
N PHE A 128 -4.13 0.84 -24.00
CA PHE A 128 -4.81 2.13 -23.81
C PHE A 128 -4.15 2.96 -22.69
N GLY A 129 -3.77 2.34 -21.57
CA GLY A 129 -3.07 3.02 -20.48
C GLY A 129 -1.73 3.60 -20.92
N HIS A 130 -0.95 2.87 -21.72
CA HIS A 130 0.31 3.35 -22.29
C HIS A 130 0.09 4.48 -23.30
N GLU A 131 -0.89 4.35 -24.22
CA GLU A 131 -1.24 5.39 -25.17
C GLU A 131 -1.70 6.67 -24.47
N LEU A 132 -2.53 6.56 -23.43
CA LEU A 132 -2.96 7.67 -22.60
C LEU A 132 -1.78 8.37 -21.94
N TYR A 133 -0.84 7.60 -21.38
CA TYR A 133 0.38 8.13 -20.77
C TYR A 133 1.20 8.92 -21.79
N GLU A 134 1.46 8.38 -22.97
CA GLU A 134 2.22 9.05 -24.03
C GLU A 134 1.53 10.32 -24.51
N TRP A 135 0.20 10.26 -24.74
CA TRP A 135 -0.60 11.40 -25.15
C TRP A 135 -0.54 12.55 -24.14
N MET A 136 -0.54 12.26 -22.86
CA MET A 136 -0.47 13.27 -21.79
C MET A 136 0.95 13.79 -21.54
N THR A 137 1.99 13.07 -21.94
CA THR A 137 3.39 13.37 -21.60
C THR A 137 3.81 14.80 -21.91
N PRO A 138 3.41 15.47 -23.02
CA PRO A 138 3.77 16.86 -23.28
C PRO A 138 3.28 17.86 -22.22
N LEU A 139 2.27 17.52 -21.42
CA LEU A 139 1.73 18.36 -20.34
C LEU A 139 2.62 18.34 -19.08
N PHE A 140 3.50 17.35 -18.93
CA PHE A 140 4.28 17.06 -17.70
C PHE A 140 5.79 17.16 -17.93
N ARG A 141 6.26 18.30 -18.47
CA ARG A 141 7.64 18.49 -18.93
C ARG A 141 8.71 18.42 -17.83
N ASN A 142 8.36 18.79 -16.59
CA ASN A 142 9.28 18.90 -15.44
C ASN A 142 9.01 17.86 -14.37
N GLU A 143 8.38 16.75 -14.73
CA GLU A 143 8.02 15.66 -13.83
C GLU A 143 9.27 14.83 -13.45
N ASP A 144 9.46 14.55 -12.17
CA ASP A 144 10.51 13.66 -11.70
C ASP A 144 10.19 12.18 -12.04
N ASP A 145 11.20 11.32 -11.97
CA ASP A 145 11.06 9.91 -12.32
C ASP A 145 10.07 9.16 -11.42
N LYS A 146 9.95 9.55 -10.14
CA LYS A 146 8.98 8.95 -9.21
C LYS A 146 7.56 9.27 -9.65
N ILE A 147 7.26 10.54 -9.91
CA ILE A 147 5.92 10.98 -10.33
C ILE A 147 5.59 10.42 -11.71
N ARG A 148 6.55 10.43 -12.65
CA ARG A 148 6.40 9.82 -13.98
C ARG A 148 5.96 8.37 -13.90
N ARG A 149 6.60 7.59 -13.04
CA ARG A 149 6.28 6.20 -12.78
C ARG A 149 4.88 6.02 -12.18
N LEU A 150 4.48 6.86 -11.23
CA LEU A 150 3.15 6.84 -10.62
C LEU A 150 2.07 7.24 -11.63
N ARG A 151 2.34 8.23 -12.49
CA ARG A 151 1.43 8.64 -13.57
C ARG A 151 1.20 7.51 -14.57
N LEU A 152 2.25 6.78 -14.97
CA LEU A 152 2.10 5.61 -15.84
C LEU A 152 1.22 4.54 -15.18
N ALA A 153 1.45 4.24 -13.89
CA ALA A 153 0.60 3.31 -13.15
C ALA A 153 -0.87 3.77 -13.10
N ALA A 154 -1.14 5.06 -12.88
CA ALA A 154 -2.49 5.62 -12.89
C ALA A 154 -3.16 5.51 -14.27
N CYS A 155 -2.40 5.74 -15.36
CA CYS A 155 -2.90 5.58 -16.72
C CYS A 155 -3.28 4.12 -17.03
N ILE A 156 -2.43 3.15 -16.64
CA ILE A 156 -2.72 1.72 -16.82
C ILE A 156 -3.97 1.33 -16.02
N LEU A 157 -4.12 1.83 -14.79
CA LEU A 157 -5.27 1.57 -13.91
C LEU A 157 -6.52 2.40 -14.25
N SER A 158 -6.49 3.24 -15.28
CA SER A 158 -7.59 4.18 -15.60
C SER A 158 -8.96 3.52 -15.82
N ARG A 159 -9.01 2.23 -16.12
CA ARG A 159 -10.23 1.45 -16.30
C ARG A 159 -10.52 0.46 -15.16
N LEU A 160 -9.86 0.61 -14.02
CA LEU A 160 -9.88 -0.36 -12.92
C LEU A 160 -11.30 -0.75 -12.46
N ALA A 161 -12.23 0.21 -12.38
CA ALA A 161 -13.60 -0.01 -11.90
C ALA A 161 -14.65 0.06 -13.01
N TRP A 162 -14.30 -0.24 -14.26
CA TRP A 162 -15.23 -0.06 -15.37
C TRP A 162 -16.48 -0.96 -15.33
N HIS A 163 -16.39 -2.10 -14.66
CA HIS A 163 -17.51 -3.04 -14.45
C HIS A 163 -18.46 -2.60 -13.32
N GLU A 164 -18.02 -1.69 -12.47
CA GLU A 164 -18.77 -1.27 -11.31
C GLU A 164 -19.96 -0.38 -11.71
N HIS A 165 -20.98 -0.35 -10.87
CA HIS A 165 -22.10 0.58 -11.06
C HIS A 165 -21.60 2.02 -11.03
N THR A 166 -22.07 2.85 -11.97
CA THR A 166 -21.58 4.23 -12.19
C THR A 166 -21.58 5.10 -10.95
N ALA A 167 -22.54 4.89 -10.04
CA ALA A 167 -22.62 5.62 -8.77
C ALA A 167 -21.47 5.31 -7.81
N TYR A 168 -20.77 4.18 -7.98
CA TYR A 168 -19.73 3.69 -7.05
C TYR A 168 -18.35 3.56 -7.69
N GLN A 169 -18.25 3.71 -9.01
CA GLN A 169 -16.99 3.50 -9.74
C GLN A 169 -15.81 4.27 -9.15
N ALA A 170 -15.99 5.56 -8.86
CA ALA A 170 -14.93 6.39 -8.33
C ALA A 170 -14.43 5.89 -6.98
N GLU A 171 -15.33 5.61 -6.04
CA GLU A 171 -14.99 5.13 -4.71
C GLU A 171 -14.35 3.74 -4.77
N MET A 172 -14.92 2.83 -5.55
CA MET A 172 -14.39 1.48 -5.70
C MET A 172 -13.00 1.48 -6.34
N ALA A 173 -12.78 2.28 -7.37
CA ALA A 173 -11.48 2.43 -8.00
C ALA A 173 -10.41 2.92 -6.99
N PHE A 174 -10.74 3.93 -6.19
CA PHE A 174 -9.87 4.43 -5.13
C PHE A 174 -9.55 3.36 -4.09
N ARG A 175 -10.58 2.69 -3.57
CA ARG A 175 -10.44 1.64 -2.55
C ARG A 175 -9.60 0.47 -3.06
N TRP A 176 -9.79 0.04 -4.31
CA TRP A 176 -9.01 -1.04 -4.90
C TRP A 176 -7.52 -0.69 -4.97
N VAL A 177 -7.16 0.54 -5.34
CA VAL A 177 -5.76 0.98 -5.33
C VAL A 177 -5.19 1.01 -3.91
N LEU A 178 -6.00 1.42 -2.92
CA LEU A 178 -5.55 1.46 -1.52
C LEU A 178 -5.32 0.06 -0.93
N ASP A 179 -6.21 -0.87 -1.22
CA ASP A 179 -6.22 -2.21 -0.61
C ASP A 179 -5.27 -3.20 -1.31
N ALA A 180 -5.06 -3.04 -2.62
CA ALA A 180 -4.22 -3.94 -3.39
C ALA A 180 -2.78 -4.02 -2.86
N ALA A 181 -2.22 -5.23 -2.79
CA ALA A 181 -0.83 -5.45 -2.37
C ALA A 181 0.19 -5.07 -3.47
N ILE A 182 0.07 -3.87 -4.02
CA ILE A 182 0.94 -3.34 -5.08
C ILE A 182 2.35 -3.12 -4.50
N PRO A 183 3.40 -3.75 -5.05
CA PRO A 183 4.77 -3.59 -4.58
C PRO A 183 5.37 -2.23 -5.00
N SER A 184 6.44 -1.84 -4.33
CA SER A 184 7.27 -0.68 -4.71
C SER A 184 6.52 0.66 -4.86
N ILE A 185 5.44 0.82 -4.09
CA ILE A 185 4.68 2.07 -3.97
C ILE A 185 4.49 2.41 -2.49
N ASP A 186 4.87 3.60 -2.07
CA ASP A 186 4.63 4.11 -0.72
C ASP A 186 3.18 4.61 -0.55
N HIS A 187 2.80 4.98 0.68
CA HIS A 187 1.43 5.43 0.95
C HIS A 187 1.07 6.71 0.20
N ALA A 188 1.99 7.68 0.08
CA ALA A 188 1.77 8.90 -0.69
C ALA A 188 1.52 8.57 -2.18
N GLY A 189 2.39 7.74 -2.77
CA GLY A 189 2.22 7.29 -4.16
C GLY A 189 0.92 6.51 -4.37
N ARG A 190 0.53 5.68 -3.39
CA ARG A 190 -0.73 4.93 -3.42
C ARG A 190 -1.94 5.87 -3.43
N VAL A 191 -1.94 6.90 -2.57
CA VAL A 191 -2.99 7.92 -2.55
C VAL A 191 -3.00 8.73 -3.83
N PHE A 192 -1.83 9.10 -4.36
CA PHE A 192 -1.71 9.79 -5.65
C PHE A 192 -2.37 8.99 -6.77
N VAL A 193 -1.98 7.72 -6.97
CA VAL A 193 -2.55 6.85 -8.01
C VAL A 193 -4.05 6.66 -7.79
N GLY A 194 -4.48 6.36 -6.55
CA GLY A 194 -5.89 6.18 -6.21
C GLY A 194 -6.72 7.43 -6.51
N THR A 195 -6.21 8.61 -6.20
CA THR A 195 -6.88 9.89 -6.49
C THR A 195 -6.98 10.14 -8.00
N CYS A 196 -5.93 9.85 -8.76
CA CYS A 196 -5.98 9.96 -10.22
C CYS A 196 -7.07 9.04 -10.81
N VAL A 197 -7.13 7.78 -10.37
CA VAL A 197 -8.15 6.83 -10.85
C VAL A 197 -9.54 7.20 -10.36
N PHE A 198 -9.70 7.74 -9.15
CA PHE A 198 -10.97 8.29 -8.66
C PHE A 198 -11.49 9.38 -9.60
N HIS A 199 -10.65 10.35 -9.94
CA HIS A 199 -11.04 11.48 -10.80
C HIS A 199 -11.28 11.11 -12.26
N ARG A 200 -10.92 9.90 -12.68
CA ARG A 200 -11.35 9.34 -13.96
C ARG A 200 -12.86 9.17 -14.06
N TYR A 201 -13.53 8.90 -12.94
CA TYR A 201 -14.96 8.62 -12.86
C TYR A 201 -15.77 9.75 -12.23
N GLN A 202 -15.15 10.60 -11.41
CA GLN A 202 -15.87 11.68 -10.71
C GLN A 202 -15.01 12.93 -10.60
N THR A 203 -15.54 14.06 -11.10
CA THR A 203 -14.83 15.35 -11.07
C THR A 203 -14.89 16.05 -9.73
N ILE A 204 -15.92 15.81 -8.92
CA ILE A 204 -16.12 16.45 -7.63
C ILE A 204 -15.46 15.58 -6.54
N THR A 205 -14.53 16.19 -5.80
CA THR A 205 -13.88 15.53 -4.66
C THR A 205 -14.88 15.33 -3.52
N ASN A 206 -15.22 14.08 -3.22
CA ASN A 206 -15.91 13.76 -1.99
C ASN A 206 -14.88 13.72 -0.83
N ARG A 207 -14.90 14.76 0.01
CA ARG A 207 -13.97 14.89 1.14
C ARG A 207 -14.12 13.77 2.18
N GLU A 208 -15.28 13.14 2.27
CA GLU A 208 -15.48 12.01 3.19
C GLU A 208 -14.68 10.77 2.74
N ILE A 209 -14.54 10.57 1.44
CA ILE A 209 -13.81 9.42 0.87
C ILE A 209 -12.30 9.68 0.81
N LEU A 210 -11.91 10.83 0.26
CA LEU A 210 -10.50 11.16 0.00
C LEU A 210 -9.84 11.92 1.16
N GLY A 211 -10.61 12.65 1.98
CA GLY A 211 -10.10 13.65 2.91
C GLY A 211 -8.98 13.18 3.83
N PRO A 212 -9.14 12.08 4.59
CA PRO A 212 -8.07 11.61 5.46
C PRO A 212 -6.81 11.20 4.69
N ALA A 213 -6.98 10.54 3.55
CA ALA A 213 -5.87 10.06 2.73
C ALA A 213 -5.09 11.20 2.05
N GLN A 214 -5.77 12.29 1.68
CA GLN A 214 -5.13 13.47 1.05
C GLN A 214 -4.07 14.14 1.92
N THR A 215 -4.09 13.94 3.23
CA THR A 215 -3.03 14.46 4.13
C THR A 215 -1.66 13.83 3.89
N LEU A 216 -1.57 12.80 3.04
CA LEU A 216 -0.33 12.13 2.66
C LEU A 216 0.27 12.65 1.34
N LEU A 217 -0.48 13.44 0.58
CA LEU A 217 0.00 14.10 -0.64
C LEU A 217 0.74 15.40 -0.30
#